data_3b58b125d079f8b0af102fb4d463a6a2
#
_entry.id   3b58b125d079f8b0af102fb4d463a6a2
#
_cell.length_a   1.000
_cell.length_b   1.000
_cell.length_c   1.000
_cell.angle_alpha   90.00
_cell.angle_beta   90.00
_cell.angle_gamma   90.00
#
_symmetry.space_group_name_H-M   'P 1'
#
loop_
_entity.id
_entity.type
_entity.pdbx_description
1 polymer ?
#
loop_
_entity_poly.entity_id
_entity_poly.type
_entity_poly.pdbx_seq_one_letter_code
_entity_poly.pdbx_strand_id
1 'polypeptide(L)'
;MTDQAKIKPAIKLSDATLGDLPDQVSIPAYDRSKLSPGIVHIGLGNFHRAHQAWYLHRLMQKGVAHDWAIIGAGVRAGDAEMRERLLAQDCLTTLVELDPESTSVEVIGSMIDFVAVHPENAPLIAAMSDPQIRIVSLTVTEGGYYQLAAGGLDINHPDVAHDIANPDRPVTAFGAMIAAYRARRDAGHPPFTGLCCDNLQGNGDILRRTVVELARQSDPDLAQWIDETSRFPNSMVDCIVPATGEAEMAFVRDLGVDDAAPVTHEYYRQWVIEDQYCAGRPPWEQAGVTITDNVHAYESMKIRILNAGHQILANAGELLGAGMIADCMADPLIAAFFHKVQTEEILHYVDAAEGIAPQDYLALIGKRFANPKIRDTTRRVAFDGSSRHPGFVLPIVRDALASGGSVNGLALIEALWARMCAGTRENGTVIEPNDPHWHRLCEVAIRAKSQPRAWLEMRQIYGDLADDPHFAQAFSRWLTLVWRDGTKAALMAYTGQTRRAS
;
A
#
# COMPACT_ATOMS: atom_id res chain seq x y z
N MET A 1 -1.80 -50.30 3.57
CA MET A 1 -0.59 -49.70 4.17
C MET A 1 -0.26 -48.48 3.32
N THR A 2 -0.79 -47.36 3.74
CA THR A 2 -0.53 -46.04 3.07
C THR A 2 0.87 -45.61 3.47
N ASP A 3 1.71 -45.48 2.46
CA ASP A 3 3.07 -44.96 2.56
C ASP A 3 2.98 -43.50 3.08
N GLN A 4 3.17 -43.30 4.38
CA GLN A 4 3.38 -41.99 4.93
C GLN A 4 4.75 -41.54 4.42
N ALA A 5 4.77 -40.82 3.32
CA ALA A 5 5.96 -40.13 2.88
C ALA A 5 6.50 -39.35 4.09
N LYS A 6 7.67 -39.72 4.59
CA LYS A 6 8.38 -39.01 5.65
C LYS A 6 8.58 -37.56 5.15
N ILE A 7 7.79 -36.66 5.69
CA ILE A 7 7.99 -35.21 5.45
C ILE A 7 9.40 -34.91 5.91
N LYS A 8 10.29 -34.58 5.00
CA LYS A 8 11.65 -34.12 5.36
C LYS A 8 11.47 -32.87 6.21
N PRO A 9 12.24 -32.70 7.29
CA PRO A 9 12.20 -31.47 8.05
C PRO A 9 12.54 -30.28 7.13
N ALA A 10 11.81 -29.16 7.28
CA ALA A 10 12.10 -27.94 6.54
C ALA A 10 13.53 -27.46 6.86
N ILE A 11 14.21 -26.96 5.85
CA ILE A 11 15.58 -26.51 5.94
C ILE A 11 15.60 -25.06 6.40
N LYS A 12 16.32 -24.77 7.48
CA LYS A 12 16.47 -23.40 7.98
C LYS A 12 17.14 -22.54 6.90
N LEU A 13 16.50 -21.42 6.56
CA LEU A 13 16.98 -20.52 5.53
C LEU A 13 18.25 -19.77 5.99
N SER A 14 19.31 -19.86 5.21
CA SER A 14 20.56 -19.09 5.37
C SER A 14 21.38 -19.19 4.09
N ASP A 15 22.40 -18.34 3.93
CA ASP A 15 23.35 -18.44 2.80
C ASP A 15 24.02 -19.81 2.71
N ALA A 16 24.33 -20.40 3.86
CA ALA A 16 24.99 -21.71 3.92
C ALA A 16 24.10 -22.88 3.49
N THR A 17 22.78 -22.73 3.55
CA THR A 17 21.80 -23.78 3.28
C THR A 17 21.03 -23.60 1.96
N LEU A 18 21.31 -22.53 1.21
CA LEU A 18 20.62 -22.26 -0.07
C LEU A 18 20.69 -23.46 -1.03
N GLY A 19 21.86 -24.09 -1.13
CA GLY A 19 22.08 -25.23 -2.02
C GLY A 19 21.39 -26.54 -1.58
N ASP A 20 20.89 -26.61 -0.36
CA ASP A 20 20.21 -27.78 0.20
C ASP A 20 18.69 -27.68 0.06
N LEU A 21 18.16 -26.51 -0.33
CA LEU A 21 16.72 -26.27 -0.51
C LEU A 21 16.14 -27.19 -1.60
N PRO A 22 14.84 -27.50 -1.54
CA PRO A 22 14.19 -28.31 -2.57
C PRO A 22 14.30 -27.71 -3.96
N ASP A 23 14.48 -28.54 -5.01
CA ASP A 23 14.65 -28.12 -6.41
C ASP A 23 13.54 -27.20 -6.95
N GLN A 24 12.35 -27.27 -6.34
CA GLN A 24 11.22 -26.41 -6.69
C GLN A 24 11.35 -24.97 -6.17
N VAL A 25 12.31 -24.69 -5.30
CA VAL A 25 12.58 -23.36 -4.74
C VAL A 25 13.69 -22.71 -5.55
N SER A 26 13.38 -21.64 -6.26
CA SER A 26 14.37 -20.84 -6.96
C SER A 26 15.25 -20.10 -5.95
N ILE A 27 16.55 -20.06 -6.19
CA ILE A 27 17.53 -19.44 -5.29
C ILE A 27 18.35 -18.37 -6.01
N PRO A 28 19.04 -17.45 -5.29
CA PRO A 28 19.98 -16.51 -5.89
C PRO A 28 21.08 -17.24 -6.68
N ALA A 29 21.26 -16.89 -7.96
CA ALA A 29 22.34 -17.41 -8.80
C ALA A 29 23.61 -16.55 -8.73
N TYR A 30 23.55 -15.41 -8.04
CA TYR A 30 24.68 -14.51 -7.84
C TYR A 30 25.35 -14.72 -6.49
N ASP A 31 26.64 -14.40 -6.44
CA ASP A 31 27.46 -14.47 -5.22
C ASP A 31 27.15 -13.27 -4.30
N ARG A 32 26.35 -13.51 -3.24
CA ARG A 32 25.93 -12.48 -2.29
C ARG A 32 27.11 -11.84 -1.53
N SER A 33 28.24 -12.55 -1.38
CA SER A 33 29.43 -12.01 -0.71
C SER A 33 30.11 -10.86 -1.49
N LYS A 34 29.74 -10.70 -2.78
CA LYS A 34 30.23 -9.64 -3.66
C LYS A 34 29.30 -8.46 -3.79
N LEU A 35 28.15 -8.50 -3.11
CA LEU A 35 27.22 -7.38 -3.12
C LEU A 35 27.76 -6.23 -2.26
N SER A 36 27.53 -5.01 -2.72
CA SER A 36 27.76 -3.80 -1.93
C SER A 36 26.51 -2.94 -1.83
N PRO A 37 26.32 -2.19 -0.73
CA PRO A 37 25.09 -1.43 -0.52
C PRO A 37 25.01 -0.23 -1.46
N GLY A 38 23.83 0.05 -1.95
CA GLY A 38 23.51 1.26 -2.72
C GLY A 38 22.20 1.89 -2.28
N ILE A 39 21.38 1.14 -1.52
CA ILE A 39 20.06 1.54 -1.06
C ILE A 39 19.94 1.30 0.44
N VAL A 40 19.41 2.30 1.16
CA VAL A 40 18.82 2.11 2.50
C VAL A 40 17.29 2.14 2.34
N HIS A 41 16.59 1.14 2.89
CA HIS A 41 15.14 1.11 2.88
C HIS A 41 14.56 1.21 4.29
N ILE A 42 13.71 2.22 4.53
CA ILE A 42 13.05 2.49 5.80
C ILE A 42 11.63 1.95 5.78
N GLY A 43 11.25 1.15 6.79
CA GLY A 43 9.92 0.56 6.87
C GLY A 43 9.81 -0.81 6.21
N LEU A 44 10.71 -1.72 6.57
CA LEU A 44 10.88 -3.01 5.95
C LEU A 44 9.77 -4.00 6.27
N GLY A 45 8.65 -3.86 5.52
CA GLY A 45 7.49 -4.75 5.60
C GLY A 45 7.46 -5.85 4.53
N ASN A 46 6.34 -6.58 4.48
CA ASN A 46 6.10 -7.61 3.46
C ASN A 46 6.10 -7.01 2.04
N PHE A 47 5.46 -5.85 1.88
CA PHE A 47 5.34 -5.20 0.58
C PHE A 47 6.71 -4.91 -0.04
N HIS A 48 7.61 -4.27 0.70
CA HIS A 48 8.95 -3.96 0.19
C HIS A 48 9.69 -5.22 -0.29
N ARG A 49 9.63 -6.32 0.48
CA ARG A 49 10.30 -7.57 0.16
C ARG A 49 9.71 -8.24 -1.09
N ALA A 50 8.38 -8.18 -1.27
CA ALA A 50 7.73 -8.70 -2.47
C ALA A 50 7.79 -7.75 -3.68
N HIS A 51 8.25 -6.51 -3.52
CA HIS A 51 8.25 -5.48 -4.55
C HIS A 51 9.67 -4.97 -4.87
N GLN A 52 10.14 -3.88 -4.27
CA GLN A 52 11.44 -3.28 -4.60
C GLN A 52 12.61 -4.29 -4.47
N ALA A 53 12.64 -5.06 -3.38
CA ALA A 53 13.69 -6.06 -3.17
C ALA A 53 13.65 -7.17 -4.22
N TRP A 54 12.46 -7.56 -4.69
CA TRP A 54 12.29 -8.52 -5.78
C TRP A 54 12.77 -7.95 -7.12
N TYR A 55 12.42 -6.70 -7.49
CA TYR A 55 12.91 -6.09 -8.73
C TYR A 55 14.45 -6.02 -8.76
N LEU A 56 15.06 -5.68 -7.63
CA LEU A 56 16.50 -5.64 -7.52
C LEU A 56 17.13 -7.04 -7.61
N HIS A 57 16.51 -8.03 -6.93
CA HIS A 57 16.93 -9.43 -7.04
C HIS A 57 16.92 -9.90 -8.52
N ARG A 58 15.87 -9.54 -9.28
CA ARG A 58 15.79 -9.87 -10.72
C ARG A 58 16.93 -9.26 -11.55
N LEU A 59 17.37 -8.07 -11.22
CA LEU A 59 18.55 -7.45 -11.85
C LEU A 59 19.82 -8.21 -11.48
N MET A 60 20.00 -8.54 -10.21
CA MET A 60 21.16 -9.31 -9.73
C MET A 60 21.22 -10.71 -10.36
N GLN A 61 20.08 -11.39 -10.56
CA GLN A 61 19.97 -12.65 -11.30
C GLN A 61 20.45 -12.53 -12.77
N LYS A 62 20.36 -11.33 -13.35
CA LYS A 62 20.87 -11.03 -14.70
C LYS A 62 22.33 -10.60 -14.71
N GLY A 63 23.00 -10.60 -13.55
CA GLY A 63 24.41 -10.21 -13.41
C GLY A 63 24.67 -8.71 -13.39
N VAL A 64 23.62 -7.89 -13.11
CA VAL A 64 23.74 -6.42 -13.00
C VAL A 64 23.31 -5.91 -11.63
N ALA A 65 23.63 -4.65 -11.32
CA ALA A 65 23.21 -3.97 -10.08
C ALA A 65 23.73 -4.60 -8.76
N HIS A 66 24.87 -5.29 -8.78
CA HIS A 66 25.46 -5.89 -7.57
C HIS A 66 25.98 -4.84 -6.56
N ASP A 67 26.14 -3.60 -6.98
CA ASP A 67 26.54 -2.42 -6.19
C ASP A 67 25.32 -1.61 -5.68
N TRP A 68 24.13 -2.23 -5.68
CA TRP A 68 22.87 -1.63 -5.26
C TRP A 68 22.13 -2.42 -4.19
N ALA A 69 22.84 -3.31 -3.48
CA ALA A 69 22.20 -4.11 -2.44
C ALA A 69 21.51 -3.23 -1.38
N ILE A 70 20.49 -3.80 -0.74
CA ILE A 70 19.64 -3.09 0.21
C ILE A 70 20.12 -3.33 1.63
N ILE A 71 20.23 -2.25 2.40
CA ILE A 71 20.27 -2.26 3.86
C ILE A 71 18.87 -1.91 4.36
N GLY A 72 18.25 -2.80 5.12
CA GLY A 72 16.97 -2.57 5.77
C GLY A 72 17.08 -1.65 6.97
N ALA A 73 16.01 -0.93 7.27
CA ALA A 73 15.91 -0.06 8.44
C ALA A 73 14.49 0.00 8.98
N GLY A 74 14.37 0.24 10.28
CA GLY A 74 13.13 0.53 10.97
C GLY A 74 13.31 1.70 11.92
N VAL A 75 12.25 2.45 12.16
CA VAL A 75 12.23 3.61 13.06
C VAL A 75 11.33 3.39 14.29
N ARG A 76 10.60 2.26 14.33
CA ARG A 76 9.71 1.90 15.43
C ARG A 76 10.35 0.80 16.28
N ALA A 77 10.10 0.80 17.58
CA ALA A 77 10.62 -0.24 18.48
C ALA A 77 10.24 -1.67 18.02
N GLY A 78 9.05 -1.85 17.45
CA GLY A 78 8.59 -3.16 16.92
C GLY A 78 9.39 -3.67 15.73
N ASP A 79 10.13 -2.81 15.02
CA ASP A 79 10.96 -3.22 13.88
C ASP A 79 12.18 -4.03 14.31
N ALA A 80 12.57 -3.98 15.59
CA ALA A 80 13.68 -4.75 16.14
C ALA A 80 13.45 -6.27 16.01
N GLU A 81 12.21 -6.74 16.21
CA GLU A 81 11.89 -8.16 16.06
C GLU A 81 12.04 -8.62 14.61
N MET A 82 11.57 -7.83 13.64
CA MET A 82 11.76 -8.15 12.21
C MET A 82 13.25 -8.17 11.84
N ARG A 83 14.03 -7.23 12.37
CA ARG A 83 15.48 -7.22 12.20
C ARG A 83 16.12 -8.51 12.70
N GLU A 84 15.80 -8.97 13.91
CA GLU A 84 16.35 -10.21 14.47
C GLU A 84 16.01 -11.42 13.59
N ARG A 85 14.75 -11.53 13.14
CA ARG A 85 14.30 -12.61 12.24
C ARG A 85 15.10 -12.62 10.93
N LEU A 86 15.26 -11.48 10.29
CA LEU A 86 15.95 -11.38 9.00
C LEU A 86 17.45 -11.61 9.13
N LEU A 87 18.11 -11.07 10.15
CA LEU A 87 19.54 -11.31 10.38
C LEU A 87 19.84 -12.76 10.73
N ALA A 88 18.91 -13.48 11.40
CA ALA A 88 19.08 -14.90 11.71
C ALA A 88 19.07 -15.83 10.48
N GLN A 89 18.73 -15.29 9.30
CA GLN A 89 18.68 -15.96 8.00
C GLN A 89 19.39 -15.15 6.89
N ASP A 90 20.46 -14.41 7.24
CA ASP A 90 21.29 -13.64 6.32
C ASP A 90 20.50 -12.66 5.43
N CYS A 91 19.41 -12.08 5.95
CA CYS A 91 18.47 -11.20 5.23
C CYS A 91 17.83 -11.80 3.97
N LEU A 92 17.86 -13.11 3.81
CA LEU A 92 17.11 -13.83 2.78
C LEU A 92 15.62 -13.78 3.07
N THR A 93 14.79 -13.86 2.04
CA THR A 93 13.32 -13.96 2.18
C THR A 93 12.77 -14.91 1.13
N THR A 94 11.93 -15.84 1.58
CA THR A 94 11.15 -16.69 0.68
C THR A 94 9.92 -15.93 0.23
N LEU A 95 9.78 -15.73 -1.08
CA LEU A 95 8.57 -15.22 -1.73
C LEU A 95 7.76 -16.37 -2.29
N VAL A 96 6.47 -16.36 -2.03
CA VAL A 96 5.52 -17.30 -2.62
C VAL A 96 4.51 -16.51 -3.47
N GLU A 97 4.62 -16.69 -4.78
CA GLU A 97 3.69 -16.09 -5.73
C GLU A 97 2.48 -17.00 -5.90
N LEU A 98 1.31 -16.43 -5.65
CA LEU A 98 0.03 -17.10 -5.67
C LEU A 98 -0.76 -16.71 -6.94
N ASP A 99 -0.49 -17.38 -8.05
CA ASP A 99 -1.31 -17.32 -9.25
C ASP A 99 -2.52 -18.25 -9.12
N PRO A 100 -3.70 -17.96 -9.70
CA PRO A 100 -4.88 -18.83 -9.62
C PRO A 100 -4.62 -20.29 -9.99
N GLU A 101 -3.79 -20.52 -11.00
CA GLU A 101 -3.52 -21.85 -11.57
C GLU A 101 -2.22 -22.47 -11.06
N SER A 102 -1.26 -21.67 -10.63
CA SER A 102 0.08 -22.12 -10.22
C SER A 102 0.50 -21.50 -8.89
N THR A 103 1.64 -21.96 -8.38
CA THR A 103 2.33 -21.37 -7.24
C THR A 103 3.83 -21.46 -7.52
N SER A 104 4.53 -20.35 -7.45
CA SER A 104 5.98 -20.33 -7.55
C SER A 104 6.63 -19.91 -6.24
N VAL A 105 7.81 -20.45 -5.97
CA VAL A 105 8.57 -20.19 -4.74
C VAL A 105 9.98 -19.76 -5.10
N GLU A 106 10.38 -18.64 -4.56
CA GLU A 106 11.69 -18.05 -4.81
C GLU A 106 12.29 -17.47 -3.54
N VAL A 107 13.56 -17.70 -3.30
CA VAL A 107 14.34 -17.01 -2.27
C VAL A 107 15.01 -15.81 -2.90
N ILE A 108 14.72 -14.62 -2.39
CA ILE A 108 15.41 -13.39 -2.82
C ILE A 108 16.55 -13.05 -1.86
N GLY A 109 17.65 -12.51 -2.42
CA GLY A 109 18.87 -12.22 -1.67
C GLY A 109 19.44 -10.82 -1.91
N SER A 110 18.64 -9.88 -2.39
CA SER A 110 19.06 -8.50 -2.68
C SER A 110 19.29 -7.64 -1.44
N MET A 111 18.79 -8.07 -0.28
CA MET A 111 19.08 -7.47 1.02
C MET A 111 20.30 -8.13 1.65
N ILE A 112 21.20 -7.33 2.24
CA ILE A 112 22.46 -7.82 2.82
C ILE A 112 22.61 -7.48 4.30
N ASP A 113 21.85 -6.52 4.83
CA ASP A 113 21.93 -6.10 6.23
C ASP A 113 20.61 -5.43 6.67
N PHE A 114 20.48 -5.23 7.99
CA PHE A 114 19.42 -4.43 8.60
C PHE A 114 20.03 -3.65 9.79
N VAL A 115 20.03 -2.31 9.73
CA VAL A 115 20.63 -1.47 10.76
C VAL A 115 19.94 -1.65 12.12
N ALA A 116 20.68 -1.46 13.20
CA ALA A 116 20.12 -1.54 14.55
C ALA A 116 19.04 -0.48 14.76
N VAL A 117 17.91 -0.88 15.32
CA VAL A 117 16.83 0.03 15.72
C VAL A 117 17.25 0.76 16.99
N HIS A 118 17.24 2.08 16.94
CA HIS A 118 17.66 2.93 18.06
C HIS A 118 16.69 4.11 18.19
N PRO A 119 16.29 4.52 19.41
CA PRO A 119 15.31 5.59 19.59
C PRO A 119 15.67 6.93 18.92
N GLU A 120 16.96 7.25 18.81
CA GLU A 120 17.45 8.47 18.17
C GLU A 120 18.00 8.23 16.76
N ASN A 121 17.71 7.10 16.14
CA ASN A 121 18.07 6.71 14.78
C ASN A 121 19.57 6.82 14.41
N ALA A 122 20.50 6.87 15.38
CA ALA A 122 21.92 7.06 15.10
C ALA A 122 22.52 6.02 14.12
N PRO A 123 22.23 4.70 14.22
CA PRO A 123 22.71 3.73 13.24
C PRO A 123 22.13 3.97 11.83
N LEU A 124 20.87 4.39 11.71
CA LEU A 124 20.23 4.71 10.46
C LEU A 124 20.86 5.95 9.81
N ILE A 125 21.09 7.01 10.60
CA ILE A 125 21.76 8.23 10.14
C ILE A 125 23.16 7.88 9.62
N ALA A 126 23.94 7.07 10.35
CA ALA A 126 25.27 6.64 9.94
C ALA A 126 25.23 5.87 8.60
N ALA A 127 24.30 4.92 8.44
CA ALA A 127 24.13 4.18 7.19
C ALA A 127 23.79 5.10 6.01
N MET A 128 22.83 6.02 6.17
CA MET A 128 22.45 6.96 5.10
C MET A 128 23.54 8.01 4.80
N SER A 129 24.45 8.26 5.75
CA SER A 129 25.56 9.20 5.57
C SER A 129 26.68 8.62 4.72
N ASP A 130 26.74 7.30 4.55
CA ASP A 130 27.75 6.64 3.70
C ASP A 130 27.54 7.05 2.23
N PRO A 131 28.58 7.56 1.54
CA PRO A 131 28.49 7.99 0.15
C PRO A 131 28.18 6.86 -0.83
N GLN A 132 28.32 5.60 -0.46
CA GLN A 132 27.89 4.45 -1.28
C GLN A 132 26.36 4.37 -1.39
N ILE A 133 25.64 4.87 -0.41
CA ILE A 133 24.17 4.92 -0.44
C ILE A 133 23.73 6.06 -1.37
N ARG A 134 23.09 5.70 -2.45
CA ARG A 134 22.63 6.62 -3.51
C ARG A 134 21.12 6.83 -3.50
N ILE A 135 20.37 5.91 -2.88
CA ILE A 135 18.91 5.98 -2.73
C ILE A 135 18.54 5.65 -1.28
N VAL A 136 17.63 6.45 -0.72
CA VAL A 136 16.91 6.12 0.52
C VAL A 136 15.44 5.96 0.17
N SER A 137 14.93 4.73 0.25
CA SER A 137 13.54 4.43 -0.07
C SER A 137 12.70 4.19 1.19
N LEU A 138 11.38 4.46 1.10
CA LEU A 138 10.47 4.43 2.24
C LEU A 138 9.19 3.67 1.93
N THR A 139 8.73 2.88 2.92
CA THR A 139 7.37 2.36 3.05
C THR A 139 6.93 2.48 4.51
N VAL A 140 6.66 3.72 4.94
CA VAL A 140 6.33 4.08 6.34
C VAL A 140 4.84 4.26 6.57
N THR A 141 4.02 4.00 5.57
CA THR A 141 2.57 4.19 5.47
C THR A 141 2.16 5.67 5.42
N GLU A 142 0.94 5.92 4.94
CA GLU A 142 0.42 7.26 4.68
C GLU A 142 0.42 8.14 5.93
N GLY A 143 0.05 7.58 7.09
CA GLY A 143 0.06 8.29 8.38
C GLY A 143 1.46 8.70 8.85
N GLY A 144 2.51 8.03 8.37
CA GLY A 144 3.90 8.32 8.74
C GLY A 144 4.44 9.63 8.17
N TYR A 145 3.72 10.29 7.24
CA TYR A 145 4.14 11.55 6.61
C TYR A 145 3.71 12.81 7.36
N TYR A 146 2.96 12.66 8.44
CA TYR A 146 2.53 13.78 9.30
C TYR A 146 1.84 14.92 8.54
N GLN A 147 1.02 14.59 7.53
CA GLN A 147 0.35 15.57 6.69
C GLN A 147 -0.94 16.07 7.35
N LEU A 148 -1.14 17.40 7.33
CA LEU A 148 -2.42 18.00 7.66
C LEU A 148 -3.46 17.73 6.57
N ALA A 149 -4.73 17.63 6.93
CA ALA A 149 -5.83 17.48 5.97
C ALA A 149 -5.91 18.63 4.93
N ALA A 150 -5.45 19.82 5.31
CA ALA A 150 -5.35 20.98 4.41
C ALA A 150 -4.06 20.99 3.56
N GLY A 151 -3.22 19.97 3.68
CA GLY A 151 -1.88 19.90 3.11
C GLY A 151 -0.80 20.52 4.00
N GLY A 152 0.47 20.12 3.75
CA GLY A 152 1.63 20.57 4.52
C GLY A 152 1.92 19.74 5.76
N LEU A 153 3.09 19.93 6.34
CA LEU A 153 3.59 19.20 7.49
C LEU A 153 2.90 19.64 8.80
N ASP A 154 2.44 18.70 9.62
CA ASP A 154 1.96 18.99 10.96
C ASP A 154 3.14 19.21 11.91
N ILE A 155 3.61 20.45 12.01
CA ILE A 155 4.71 20.86 12.90
C ILE A 155 4.36 20.74 14.39
N ASN A 156 3.07 20.57 14.73
CA ASN A 156 2.61 20.39 16.11
C ASN A 156 2.52 18.93 16.52
N HIS A 157 2.68 17.99 15.58
CA HIS A 157 2.75 16.57 15.93
C HIS A 157 3.93 16.34 16.89
N PRO A 158 3.76 15.60 18.00
CA PRO A 158 4.80 15.44 19.04
C PRO A 158 6.16 15.01 18.48
N ASP A 159 6.20 14.04 17.57
CA ASP A 159 7.45 13.52 16.98
C ASP A 159 8.11 14.56 16.07
N VAL A 160 7.33 15.31 15.30
CA VAL A 160 7.83 16.39 14.42
C VAL A 160 8.37 17.55 15.26
N ALA A 161 7.63 17.96 16.28
CA ALA A 161 8.07 19.00 17.22
C ALA A 161 9.36 18.58 17.97
N HIS A 162 9.48 17.27 18.31
CA HIS A 162 10.71 16.74 18.88
C HIS A 162 11.89 16.91 17.93
N ASP A 163 11.74 16.53 16.65
CA ASP A 163 12.82 16.59 15.67
C ASP A 163 13.23 18.03 15.35
N ILE A 164 12.28 18.96 15.35
CA ILE A 164 12.57 20.41 15.23
C ILE A 164 13.46 20.88 16.39
N ALA A 165 13.15 20.47 17.61
CA ALA A 165 13.89 20.86 18.81
C ALA A 165 15.21 20.11 18.99
N ASN A 166 15.34 18.90 18.41
CA ASN A 166 16.48 18.00 18.59
C ASN A 166 16.98 17.45 17.24
N PRO A 167 17.45 18.29 16.32
CA PRO A 167 17.78 17.89 14.95
C PRO A 167 18.95 16.90 14.84
N ASP A 168 19.74 16.72 15.89
CA ASP A 168 20.85 15.76 15.95
C ASP A 168 20.43 14.40 16.55
N ARG A 169 19.22 14.31 17.11
CA ARG A 169 18.67 13.09 17.74
C ARG A 169 17.22 12.87 17.34
N PRO A 170 16.94 12.79 16.04
CA PRO A 170 15.59 12.69 15.52
C PRO A 170 14.96 11.33 15.82
N VAL A 171 13.64 11.33 15.99
CA VAL A 171 12.84 10.12 16.21
C VAL A 171 12.07 9.70 14.96
N THR A 172 11.86 10.62 13.98
CA THR A 172 11.18 10.32 12.73
C THR A 172 12.16 9.85 11.64
N ALA A 173 11.63 9.16 10.63
CA ALA A 173 12.38 8.80 9.42
C ALA A 173 12.89 10.06 8.70
N PHE A 174 12.07 11.10 8.63
CA PHE A 174 12.42 12.35 7.93
C PHE A 174 13.49 13.15 8.66
N GLY A 175 13.41 13.23 9.99
CA GLY A 175 14.46 13.84 10.80
C GLY A 175 15.79 13.09 10.65
N ALA A 176 15.77 11.75 10.60
CA ALA A 176 16.95 10.94 10.32
C ALA A 176 17.53 11.19 8.93
N MET A 177 16.67 11.32 7.89
CA MET A 177 17.11 11.70 6.53
C MET A 177 17.78 13.09 6.53
N ILE A 178 17.20 14.07 7.23
CA ILE A 178 17.74 15.44 7.31
C ILE A 178 19.10 15.45 8.00
N ALA A 179 19.24 14.70 9.11
CA ALA A 179 20.53 14.56 9.80
C ALA A 179 21.60 13.91 8.90
N ALA A 180 21.23 12.91 8.09
CA ALA A 180 22.13 12.30 7.12
C ALA A 180 22.48 13.25 5.95
N TYR A 181 21.52 14.04 5.45
CA TYR A 181 21.80 15.09 4.46
C TYR A 181 22.77 16.13 5.01
N ARG A 182 22.60 16.57 6.27
CA ARG A 182 23.54 17.48 6.93
C ARG A 182 24.94 16.90 6.98
N ALA A 183 25.07 15.66 7.47
CA ALA A 183 26.37 14.97 7.56
C ALA A 183 27.06 14.86 6.19
N ARG A 184 26.31 14.57 5.12
CA ARG A 184 26.83 14.52 3.74
C ARG A 184 27.29 15.87 3.24
N ARG A 185 26.45 16.91 3.40
CA ARG A 185 26.80 18.29 3.01
C ARG A 185 28.11 18.73 3.69
N ASP A 186 28.21 18.52 4.99
CA ASP A 186 29.36 18.93 5.78
C ASP A 186 30.65 18.14 5.45
N ALA A 187 30.49 16.89 4.99
CA ALA A 187 31.58 16.06 4.48
C ALA A 187 31.91 16.29 2.98
N GLY A 188 31.14 17.14 2.30
CA GLY A 188 31.31 17.39 0.85
C GLY A 188 30.85 16.21 -0.04
N HIS A 189 29.98 15.34 0.46
CA HIS A 189 29.40 14.24 -0.31
C HIS A 189 28.13 14.66 -1.04
N PRO A 190 27.80 14.02 -2.19
CA PRO A 190 26.55 14.28 -2.88
C PRO A 190 25.34 13.83 -2.05
N PRO A 191 24.16 14.43 -2.24
CA PRO A 191 22.94 13.93 -1.61
C PRO A 191 22.56 12.56 -2.16
N PHE A 192 21.69 11.84 -1.43
CA PHE A 192 20.99 10.67 -1.94
C PHE A 192 19.62 11.07 -2.52
N THR A 193 19.06 10.22 -3.38
CA THR A 193 17.67 10.34 -3.85
C THR A 193 16.72 9.79 -2.80
N GLY A 194 15.70 10.55 -2.41
CA GLY A 194 14.60 10.07 -1.58
C GLY A 194 13.52 9.43 -2.46
N LEU A 195 13.20 8.16 -2.24
CA LEU A 195 12.24 7.41 -3.06
C LEU A 195 11.08 6.91 -2.20
N CYS A 196 9.92 7.56 -2.33
CA CYS A 196 8.71 7.10 -1.68
C CYS A 196 8.09 5.93 -2.44
N CYS A 197 7.76 4.84 -1.72
CA CYS A 197 7.04 3.68 -2.24
C CYS A 197 5.71 3.45 -1.48
N ASP A 198 5.15 4.48 -0.86
CA ASP A 198 3.84 4.47 -0.20
C ASP A 198 2.71 4.86 -1.16
N ASN A 199 1.48 4.46 -0.83
CA ASN A 199 0.28 4.76 -1.62
C ASN A 199 -0.23 6.19 -1.40
N LEU A 200 0.56 7.17 -1.80
CA LEU A 200 0.20 8.60 -1.76
C LEU A 200 0.24 9.15 -3.18
N GLN A 201 -0.75 9.94 -3.54
CA GLN A 201 -0.74 10.62 -4.84
C GLN A 201 0.33 11.71 -4.84
N GLY A 202 1.23 11.69 -5.85
CA GLY A 202 2.39 12.59 -5.88
C GLY A 202 3.33 12.33 -4.69
N ASN A 203 3.62 11.07 -4.42
CA ASN A 203 4.34 10.63 -3.23
C ASN A 203 5.77 11.20 -3.13
N GLY A 204 6.46 11.38 -4.25
CA GLY A 204 7.77 12.03 -4.32
C GLY A 204 7.68 13.51 -3.93
N ASP A 205 6.68 14.23 -4.43
CA ASP A 205 6.44 15.64 -4.08
C ASP A 205 6.09 15.80 -2.60
N ILE A 206 5.30 14.86 -2.04
CA ILE A 206 4.99 14.84 -0.61
C ILE A 206 6.25 14.61 0.21
N LEU A 207 7.09 13.63 -0.16
CA LEU A 207 8.34 13.35 0.53
C LEU A 207 9.27 14.56 0.48
N ARG A 208 9.47 15.18 -0.70
CA ARG A 208 10.27 16.39 -0.87
C ARG A 208 9.79 17.51 0.04
N ARG A 209 8.49 17.81 0.01
CA ARG A 209 7.88 18.84 0.83
C ARG A 209 8.08 18.57 2.31
N THR A 210 7.80 17.36 2.79
CA THR A 210 7.96 16.96 4.19
C THR A 210 9.40 17.14 4.68
N VAL A 211 10.39 16.66 3.91
CA VAL A 211 11.81 16.78 4.26
C VAL A 211 12.27 18.24 4.25
N VAL A 212 11.92 18.99 3.20
CA VAL A 212 12.35 20.39 3.06
C VAL A 212 11.67 21.31 4.08
N GLU A 213 10.37 21.14 4.34
CA GLU A 213 9.65 21.92 5.36
C GLU A 213 10.18 21.64 6.77
N LEU A 214 10.43 20.38 7.09
CA LEU A 214 11.01 19.99 8.40
C LEU A 214 12.43 20.53 8.56
N ALA A 215 13.29 20.38 7.53
CA ALA A 215 14.66 20.93 7.57
C ALA A 215 14.67 22.45 7.77
N ARG A 216 13.74 23.16 7.13
CA ARG A 216 13.65 24.64 7.22
C ARG A 216 13.37 25.14 8.63
N GLN A 217 12.73 24.30 9.49
CA GLN A 217 12.46 24.69 10.88
C GLN A 217 13.74 24.83 11.72
N SER A 218 14.81 24.10 11.39
CA SER A 218 16.05 24.08 12.18
C SER A 218 17.29 24.59 11.42
N ASP A 219 17.35 24.44 10.09
CA ASP A 219 18.47 24.79 9.22
C ASP A 219 17.97 25.19 7.84
N PRO A 220 17.60 26.47 7.60
CA PRO A 220 17.11 26.97 6.31
C PRO A 220 18.10 26.77 5.16
N ASP A 221 19.43 26.88 5.42
CA ASP A 221 20.46 26.70 4.40
C ASP A 221 20.56 25.23 3.97
N LEU A 222 20.40 24.29 4.91
CA LEU A 222 20.32 22.87 4.60
C LEU A 222 19.06 22.57 3.80
N ALA A 223 17.91 23.14 4.18
CA ALA A 223 16.66 22.96 3.44
C ALA A 223 16.79 23.42 1.98
N GLN A 224 17.43 24.56 1.75
CA GLN A 224 17.71 25.04 0.38
C GLN A 224 18.65 24.07 -0.36
N TRP A 225 19.73 23.63 0.27
CA TRP A 225 20.66 22.69 -0.34
C TRP A 225 19.98 21.37 -0.72
N ILE A 226 19.12 20.81 0.15
CA ILE A 226 18.34 19.60 -0.15
C ILE A 226 17.43 19.85 -1.35
N ASP A 227 16.68 20.94 -1.35
CA ASP A 227 15.71 21.28 -2.39
C ASP A 227 16.34 21.45 -3.78
N GLU A 228 17.53 22.02 -3.84
CA GLU A 228 18.26 22.26 -5.08
C GLU A 228 19.01 21.04 -5.61
N THR A 229 19.59 20.23 -4.72
CA THR A 229 20.55 19.19 -5.11
C THR A 229 20.01 17.77 -5.01
N SER A 230 19.06 17.47 -4.09
CA SER A 230 18.44 16.17 -3.98
C SER A 230 17.34 15.98 -5.03
N ARG A 231 16.88 14.73 -5.18
CA ARG A 231 15.78 14.34 -6.07
C ARG A 231 14.80 13.44 -5.31
N PHE A 232 13.52 13.60 -5.68
CA PHE A 232 12.42 12.88 -5.05
C PHE A 232 11.42 12.45 -6.14
N PRO A 233 11.76 11.42 -6.94
CA PRO A 233 10.88 10.98 -8.02
C PRO A 233 9.54 10.50 -7.48
N ASN A 234 8.47 10.85 -8.18
CA ASN A 234 7.17 10.21 -7.96
C ASN A 234 7.23 8.77 -8.41
N SER A 235 6.51 7.91 -7.70
CA SER A 235 6.42 6.49 -8.04
C SER A 235 5.02 5.93 -7.79
N MET A 236 4.56 5.03 -8.64
CA MET A 236 3.36 4.23 -8.41
C MET A 236 3.76 2.77 -8.25
N VAL A 237 3.37 2.19 -7.12
CA VAL A 237 3.64 0.80 -6.75
C VAL A 237 2.34 0.01 -6.68
N ASP A 238 2.32 -1.22 -7.18
CA ASP A 238 1.15 -2.10 -7.10
C ASP A 238 1.55 -3.57 -6.99
N CYS A 239 1.13 -4.20 -5.92
CA CYS A 239 1.17 -5.63 -5.66
C CYS A 239 0.31 -5.90 -4.42
N ILE A 240 -0.60 -6.86 -4.47
CA ILE A 240 -1.35 -7.28 -3.29
C ILE A 240 -0.48 -8.25 -2.49
N VAL A 241 -0.09 -7.80 -1.31
CA VAL A 241 0.75 -8.55 -0.38
C VAL A 241 0.03 -8.63 0.96
N PRO A 242 -0.62 -9.76 1.27
CA PRO A 242 -1.27 -9.98 2.55
C PRO A 242 -0.28 -10.01 3.72
N ALA A 243 -0.79 -9.87 4.94
CA ALA A 243 0.01 -10.09 6.13
C ALA A 243 0.41 -11.57 6.24
N THR A 244 1.63 -11.84 6.68
CA THR A 244 2.11 -13.18 6.98
C THR A 244 1.62 -13.59 8.36
N GLY A 245 0.90 -14.70 8.44
CA GLY A 245 0.46 -15.33 9.68
C GLY A 245 0.99 -16.76 9.82
N GLU A 246 0.46 -17.51 10.81
CA GLU A 246 0.85 -18.89 11.06
C GLU A 246 0.56 -19.81 9.86
N ALA A 247 -0.51 -19.56 9.12
CA ALA A 247 -0.89 -20.35 7.95
C ALA A 247 0.12 -20.22 6.81
N GLU A 248 0.57 -19.00 6.55
CA GLU A 248 1.59 -18.72 5.52
C GLU A 248 2.95 -19.29 5.92
N MET A 249 3.32 -19.19 7.20
CA MET A 249 4.54 -19.80 7.73
C MET A 249 4.51 -21.33 7.65
N ALA A 250 3.37 -21.95 8.00
CA ALA A 250 3.20 -23.40 7.86
C ALA A 250 3.29 -23.83 6.39
N PHE A 251 2.64 -23.08 5.50
CA PHE A 251 2.68 -23.34 4.06
C PHE A 251 4.10 -23.35 3.50
N VAL A 252 4.95 -22.38 3.88
CA VAL A 252 6.35 -22.33 3.44
C VAL A 252 7.17 -23.47 4.02
N ARG A 253 6.90 -23.89 5.27
CA ARG A 253 7.53 -25.08 5.87
C ARG A 253 7.15 -26.36 5.12
N ASP A 254 5.89 -26.51 4.70
CA ASP A 254 5.43 -27.65 3.92
C ASP A 254 6.13 -27.72 2.53
N LEU A 255 6.57 -26.58 2.00
CA LEU A 255 7.40 -26.49 0.81
C LEU A 255 8.88 -26.84 1.07
N GLY A 256 9.25 -27.10 2.31
CA GLY A 256 10.59 -27.51 2.73
C GLY A 256 11.51 -26.38 3.16
N VAL A 257 11.03 -25.15 3.34
CA VAL A 257 11.82 -24.00 3.76
C VAL A 257 11.36 -23.52 5.15
N ASP A 258 12.27 -23.44 6.11
CA ASP A 258 12.01 -22.82 7.42
C ASP A 258 12.53 -21.37 7.39
N ASP A 259 11.64 -20.48 6.97
CA ASP A 259 11.85 -19.02 6.88
C ASP A 259 11.09 -18.33 8.03
N ALA A 260 11.76 -17.50 8.82
CA ALA A 260 11.19 -16.79 9.95
C ALA A 260 10.31 -15.60 9.54
N ALA A 261 10.38 -15.17 8.28
CA ALA A 261 9.66 -14.00 7.77
C ALA A 261 9.29 -14.15 6.28
N PRO A 262 8.64 -15.24 5.84
CA PRO A 262 8.27 -15.44 4.45
C PRO A 262 7.21 -14.45 4.01
N VAL A 263 7.05 -14.25 2.70
CA VAL A 263 6.03 -13.38 2.14
C VAL A 263 5.24 -14.11 1.07
N THR A 264 3.92 -14.09 1.20
CA THR A 264 3.00 -14.50 0.13
C THR A 264 2.47 -13.26 -0.59
N HIS A 265 2.34 -13.32 -1.90
CA HIS A 265 1.87 -12.21 -2.71
C HIS A 265 1.16 -12.71 -3.98
N GLU A 266 0.41 -11.82 -4.62
CA GLU A 266 -0.21 -12.10 -5.91
C GLU A 266 0.83 -12.20 -7.04
N TYR A 267 0.40 -12.76 -8.18
CA TYR A 267 1.24 -12.86 -9.39
C TYR A 267 1.54 -11.52 -10.07
N TYR A 268 0.73 -10.48 -9.81
CA TYR A 268 0.88 -9.17 -10.42
C TYR A 268 1.79 -8.27 -9.61
N ARG A 269 2.70 -7.60 -10.31
CA ARG A 269 3.51 -6.49 -9.78
C ARG A 269 3.60 -5.40 -10.82
N GLN A 270 3.49 -4.17 -10.38
CA GLN A 270 3.75 -3.00 -11.21
C GLN A 270 4.54 -1.97 -10.40
N TRP A 271 5.55 -1.39 -11.04
CA TRP A 271 6.28 -0.26 -10.52
C TRP A 271 6.50 0.73 -11.64
N VAL A 272 6.08 1.97 -11.43
CA VAL A 272 6.21 3.09 -12.36
C VAL A 272 6.93 4.20 -11.63
N ILE A 273 7.98 4.79 -12.22
CA ILE A 273 8.84 5.78 -11.56
C ILE A 273 9.25 6.86 -12.56
N GLU A 274 9.38 8.09 -12.08
CA GLU A 274 10.07 9.18 -12.79
C GLU A 274 11.58 8.94 -12.83
N ASP A 275 12.24 9.35 -13.92
CA ASP A 275 13.70 9.21 -14.07
C ASP A 275 14.44 10.43 -13.50
N GLN A 276 14.30 10.67 -12.18
CA GLN A 276 14.89 11.80 -11.47
C GLN A 276 15.77 11.32 -10.31
N TYR A 277 17.07 11.22 -10.54
CA TYR A 277 18.05 10.73 -9.55
C TYR A 277 19.27 11.63 -9.46
N CYS A 278 19.80 11.84 -8.23
CA CYS A 278 20.99 12.67 -8.03
C CYS A 278 22.31 11.89 -8.12
N ALA A 279 22.29 10.56 -7.94
CA ALA A 279 23.48 9.71 -7.93
C ALA A 279 23.33 8.41 -8.76
N GLY A 280 22.47 8.46 -9.80
CA GLY A 280 22.12 7.31 -10.62
C GLY A 280 21.14 6.35 -9.93
N ARG A 281 20.78 5.28 -10.64
CA ARG A 281 19.85 4.24 -10.20
C ARG A 281 20.19 2.88 -10.83
N PRO A 282 19.68 1.76 -10.26
CA PRO A 282 19.69 0.48 -10.97
C PRO A 282 18.94 0.57 -12.31
N PRO A 283 19.28 -0.24 -13.30
CA PRO A 283 18.56 -0.31 -14.57
C PRO A 283 17.25 -1.09 -14.42
N TRP A 284 16.32 -0.57 -13.60
CA TRP A 284 15.08 -1.24 -13.19
C TRP A 284 14.17 -1.60 -14.36
N GLU A 285 14.22 -0.85 -15.47
CA GLU A 285 13.52 -1.17 -16.71
C GLU A 285 13.85 -2.55 -17.26
N GLN A 286 15.07 -3.05 -17.01
CA GLN A 286 15.45 -4.42 -17.36
C GLN A 286 14.74 -5.49 -16.51
N ALA A 287 14.19 -5.11 -15.37
CA ALA A 287 13.37 -6.00 -14.53
C ALA A 287 11.85 -5.78 -14.73
N GLY A 288 11.46 -4.88 -15.64
CA GLY A 288 10.06 -4.61 -15.98
C GLY A 288 9.45 -3.40 -15.27
N VAL A 289 10.25 -2.55 -14.63
CA VAL A 289 9.78 -1.26 -14.10
C VAL A 289 9.53 -0.30 -15.27
N THR A 290 8.41 0.40 -15.24
CA THR A 290 8.10 1.46 -16.20
C THR A 290 8.76 2.77 -15.76
N ILE A 291 9.58 3.34 -16.63
CA ILE A 291 10.18 4.66 -16.42
C ILE A 291 9.41 5.65 -17.29
N THR A 292 8.88 6.73 -16.69
CA THR A 292 8.02 7.68 -17.40
C THR A 292 8.07 9.05 -16.72
N ASP A 293 7.77 10.12 -17.48
CA ASP A 293 7.56 11.46 -16.93
C ASP A 293 6.10 11.71 -16.50
N ASN A 294 5.21 10.72 -16.67
CA ASN A 294 3.78 10.82 -16.35
C ASN A 294 3.33 9.70 -15.41
N VAL A 295 3.89 9.68 -14.20
CA VAL A 295 3.47 8.72 -13.15
C VAL A 295 2.03 8.98 -12.71
N HIS A 296 1.58 10.24 -12.73
CA HIS A 296 0.23 10.61 -12.27
C HIS A 296 -0.92 9.93 -13.03
N ALA A 297 -0.75 9.63 -14.32
CA ALA A 297 -1.77 8.88 -15.08
C ALA A 297 -1.94 7.45 -14.53
N TYR A 298 -0.83 6.80 -14.18
CA TYR A 298 -0.86 5.45 -13.58
C TYR A 298 -1.40 5.48 -12.14
N GLU A 299 -1.04 6.49 -11.36
CA GLU A 299 -1.60 6.70 -10.00
C GLU A 299 -3.12 6.88 -10.06
N SER A 300 -3.60 7.78 -10.93
CA SER A 300 -5.03 8.04 -11.12
C SER A 300 -5.78 6.77 -11.53
N MET A 301 -5.25 6.02 -12.48
CA MET A 301 -5.84 4.75 -12.92
C MET A 301 -5.92 3.75 -11.78
N LYS A 302 -4.85 3.55 -11.02
CA LYS A 302 -4.81 2.66 -9.86
C LYS A 302 -5.78 3.10 -8.77
N ILE A 303 -5.75 4.37 -8.39
CA ILE A 303 -6.59 4.91 -7.31
C ILE A 303 -8.07 4.77 -7.66
N ARG A 304 -8.46 5.14 -8.89
CA ARG A 304 -9.86 5.15 -9.31
C ARG A 304 -10.42 3.77 -9.65
N ILE A 305 -9.62 2.88 -10.24
CA ILE A 305 -10.09 1.54 -10.61
C ILE A 305 -9.85 0.52 -9.50
N LEU A 306 -8.61 0.41 -8.98
CA LEU A 306 -8.28 -0.59 -7.98
C LEU A 306 -8.73 -0.16 -6.58
N ASN A 307 -8.28 1.01 -6.10
CA ASN A 307 -8.52 1.40 -4.70
C ASN A 307 -10.00 1.75 -4.45
N ALA A 308 -10.66 2.51 -5.34
CA ALA A 308 -12.09 2.71 -5.26
C ALA A 308 -12.87 1.40 -5.50
N GLY A 309 -12.38 0.52 -6.39
CA GLY A 309 -12.91 -0.81 -6.60
C GLY A 309 -12.94 -1.67 -5.33
N HIS A 310 -11.90 -1.59 -4.53
CA HIS A 310 -11.87 -2.20 -3.20
C HIS A 310 -12.98 -1.67 -2.28
N GLN A 311 -13.25 -0.35 -2.27
CA GLN A 311 -14.32 0.23 -1.44
C GLN A 311 -15.72 -0.18 -1.93
N ILE A 312 -15.90 -0.40 -3.24
CA ILE A 312 -17.16 -0.95 -3.79
C ILE A 312 -17.44 -2.33 -3.20
N LEU A 313 -16.44 -3.20 -3.16
CA LEU A 313 -16.58 -4.60 -2.75
C LEU A 313 -16.63 -4.75 -1.22
N ALA A 314 -15.73 -4.08 -0.50
CA ALA A 314 -15.48 -4.35 0.91
C ALA A 314 -16.70 -4.02 1.79
N ASN A 315 -17.33 -2.86 1.60
CA ASN A 315 -18.46 -2.45 2.42
C ASN A 315 -19.71 -3.31 2.13
N ALA A 316 -19.96 -3.64 0.86
CA ALA A 316 -21.04 -4.55 0.46
C ALA A 316 -20.81 -5.97 1.01
N GLY A 317 -19.58 -6.48 0.85
CA GLY A 317 -19.18 -7.80 1.33
C GLY A 317 -19.27 -7.92 2.84
N GLU A 318 -18.75 -6.94 3.59
CA GLU A 318 -18.81 -6.93 5.06
C GLU A 318 -20.28 -6.99 5.56
N LEU A 319 -21.17 -6.21 4.96
CA LEU A 319 -22.60 -6.19 5.33
C LEU A 319 -23.30 -7.52 5.03
N LEU A 320 -22.94 -8.17 3.92
CA LEU A 320 -23.52 -9.45 3.49
C LEU A 320 -22.79 -10.68 4.05
N GLY A 321 -21.69 -10.48 4.79
CA GLY A 321 -20.94 -11.56 5.44
C GLY A 321 -19.93 -12.26 4.53
N ALA A 322 -19.56 -11.70 3.39
CA ALA A 322 -18.43 -12.19 2.58
C ALA A 322 -17.11 -11.84 3.28
N GLY A 323 -16.27 -12.84 3.53
CA GLY A 323 -15.04 -12.67 4.30
C GLY A 323 -13.85 -12.17 3.48
N MET A 324 -13.83 -12.49 2.19
CA MET A 324 -12.72 -12.21 1.27
C MET A 324 -13.20 -11.37 0.08
N ILE A 325 -12.29 -10.62 -0.52
CA ILE A 325 -12.57 -9.90 -1.78
C ILE A 325 -12.90 -10.89 -2.90
N ALA A 326 -12.24 -12.04 -2.93
CA ALA A 326 -12.56 -13.10 -3.90
C ALA A 326 -13.98 -13.66 -3.70
N ASP A 327 -14.49 -13.77 -2.46
CA ASP A 327 -15.87 -14.16 -2.20
C ASP A 327 -16.87 -13.12 -2.72
N CYS A 328 -16.53 -11.82 -2.60
CA CYS A 328 -17.33 -10.74 -3.18
C CYS A 328 -17.42 -10.85 -4.70
N MET A 329 -16.30 -11.16 -5.37
CA MET A 329 -16.29 -11.35 -6.83
C MET A 329 -16.96 -12.64 -7.28
N ALA A 330 -17.02 -13.65 -6.40
CA ALA A 330 -17.75 -14.91 -6.66
C ALA A 330 -19.28 -14.75 -6.49
N ASP A 331 -19.74 -13.75 -5.73
CA ASP A 331 -21.17 -13.42 -5.62
C ASP A 331 -21.63 -12.64 -6.86
N PRO A 332 -22.54 -13.19 -7.69
CA PRO A 332 -22.94 -12.54 -8.95
C PRO A 332 -23.55 -11.15 -8.79
N LEU A 333 -24.18 -10.86 -7.65
CA LEU A 333 -24.82 -9.56 -7.40
C LEU A 333 -23.77 -8.51 -7.01
N ILE A 334 -22.83 -8.87 -6.12
CA ILE A 334 -21.75 -7.96 -5.72
C ILE A 334 -20.83 -7.70 -6.92
N ALA A 335 -20.47 -8.73 -7.69
CA ALA A 335 -19.68 -8.58 -8.90
C ALA A 335 -20.38 -7.71 -9.96
N ALA A 336 -21.68 -7.88 -10.16
CA ALA A 336 -22.46 -7.03 -11.08
C ALA A 336 -22.48 -5.57 -10.62
N PHE A 337 -22.60 -5.32 -9.30
CA PHE A 337 -22.50 -3.98 -8.72
C PHE A 337 -21.13 -3.36 -8.99
N PHE A 338 -20.05 -4.08 -8.69
CA PHE A 338 -18.70 -3.64 -8.97
C PHE A 338 -18.52 -3.25 -10.44
N HIS A 339 -18.82 -4.16 -11.37
CA HIS A 339 -18.64 -3.90 -12.78
C HIS A 339 -19.47 -2.71 -13.27
N LYS A 340 -20.73 -2.60 -12.82
CA LYS A 340 -21.61 -1.51 -13.26
C LYS A 340 -21.11 -0.15 -12.78
N VAL A 341 -20.72 0.00 -11.52
CA VAL A 341 -20.18 1.27 -11.01
C VAL A 341 -18.88 1.62 -11.75
N GLN A 342 -17.99 0.66 -11.93
CA GLN A 342 -16.73 0.87 -12.64
C GLN A 342 -16.97 1.35 -14.07
N THR A 343 -17.82 0.65 -14.83
CA THR A 343 -18.00 0.92 -16.26
C THR A 343 -18.86 2.15 -16.53
N GLU A 344 -19.89 2.42 -15.72
CA GLU A 344 -20.84 3.49 -15.98
C GLU A 344 -20.51 4.80 -15.26
N GLU A 345 -19.75 4.77 -14.12
CA GLU A 345 -19.52 5.95 -13.31
C GLU A 345 -18.06 6.26 -13.03
N ILE A 346 -17.11 5.31 -13.13
CA ILE A 346 -15.70 5.55 -12.81
C ILE A 346 -14.83 5.70 -14.04
N LEU A 347 -14.90 4.76 -15.00
CA LEU A 347 -14.00 4.74 -16.17
C LEU A 347 -14.03 6.02 -17.00
N HIS A 348 -15.12 6.78 -16.99
CA HIS A 348 -15.24 8.06 -17.71
C HIS A 348 -14.30 9.15 -17.16
N TYR A 349 -13.81 8.97 -15.94
CA TYR A 349 -12.94 9.92 -15.23
C TYR A 349 -11.52 9.40 -15.04
N VAL A 350 -11.14 8.36 -15.80
CA VAL A 350 -9.80 7.75 -15.74
C VAL A 350 -9.07 8.01 -17.05
N ASP A 351 -7.99 8.77 -16.97
CA ASP A 351 -7.10 8.97 -18.11
C ASP A 351 -6.34 7.67 -18.44
N ALA A 352 -6.12 7.44 -19.73
CA ALA A 352 -5.28 6.33 -20.16
C ALA A 352 -3.81 6.59 -19.76
N ALA A 353 -3.17 5.59 -19.19
CA ALA A 353 -1.73 5.59 -19.02
C ALA A 353 -1.04 5.02 -20.26
N GLU A 354 0.23 5.36 -20.46
CA GLU A 354 0.98 4.87 -21.62
C GLU A 354 0.99 3.33 -21.69
N GLY A 355 0.51 2.78 -22.79
CA GLY A 355 0.46 1.33 -23.02
C GLY A 355 -0.67 0.58 -22.33
N ILE A 356 -1.55 1.23 -21.55
CA ILE A 356 -2.65 0.57 -20.82
C ILE A 356 -3.94 1.38 -20.96
N ALA A 357 -4.97 0.78 -21.58
CA ALA A 357 -6.30 1.37 -21.59
C ALA A 357 -7.03 1.12 -20.24
N PRO A 358 -7.85 2.08 -19.75
CA PRO A 358 -8.58 1.90 -18.49
C PRO A 358 -9.47 0.65 -18.46
N GLN A 359 -10.07 0.27 -19.58
CA GLN A 359 -10.89 -0.94 -19.70
C GLN A 359 -10.07 -2.22 -19.53
N ASP A 360 -8.86 -2.27 -20.10
CA ASP A 360 -7.97 -3.42 -19.96
C ASP A 360 -7.45 -3.54 -18.53
N TYR A 361 -7.17 -2.40 -17.90
CA TYR A 361 -6.79 -2.36 -16.49
C TYR A 361 -7.95 -2.82 -15.59
N LEU A 362 -9.19 -2.39 -15.84
CA LEU A 362 -10.36 -2.89 -15.11
C LEU A 362 -10.52 -4.40 -15.25
N ALA A 363 -10.35 -4.95 -16.46
CA ALA A 363 -10.42 -6.39 -16.69
C ALA A 363 -9.32 -7.15 -15.90
N LEU A 364 -8.11 -6.58 -15.84
CA LEU A 364 -7.02 -7.10 -15.03
C LEU A 364 -7.36 -7.08 -13.54
N ILE A 365 -7.87 -5.95 -13.02
CA ILE A 365 -8.27 -5.82 -11.62
C ILE A 365 -9.37 -6.82 -11.25
N GLY A 366 -10.36 -7.02 -12.13
CA GLY A 366 -11.39 -8.02 -11.92
C GLY A 366 -10.82 -9.45 -11.74
N LYS A 367 -9.81 -9.82 -12.53
CA LYS A 367 -9.12 -11.12 -12.39
C LYS A 367 -8.33 -11.20 -11.09
N ARG A 368 -7.62 -10.14 -10.70
CA ARG A 368 -6.85 -10.08 -9.46
C ARG A 368 -7.75 -10.23 -8.24
N PHE A 369 -8.86 -9.48 -8.19
CA PHE A 369 -9.82 -9.55 -7.09
C PHE A 369 -10.54 -10.91 -6.98
N ALA A 370 -10.71 -11.59 -8.10
CA ALA A 370 -11.32 -12.93 -8.13
C ALA A 370 -10.35 -14.07 -7.75
N ASN A 371 -9.06 -13.77 -7.46
CA ASN A 371 -8.09 -14.81 -7.12
C ASN A 371 -8.33 -15.39 -5.71
N PRO A 372 -8.82 -16.64 -5.57
CA PRO A 372 -9.15 -17.22 -4.28
C PRO A 372 -7.94 -17.60 -3.43
N LYS A 373 -6.74 -17.67 -4.03
CA LYS A 373 -5.50 -17.94 -3.29
C LYS A 373 -5.00 -16.74 -2.49
N ILE A 374 -5.43 -15.52 -2.87
CA ILE A 374 -5.07 -14.30 -2.16
C ILE A 374 -6.06 -14.07 -1.01
N ARG A 375 -5.55 -14.18 0.22
CA ARG A 375 -6.34 -13.96 1.44
C ARG A 375 -6.50 -12.48 1.76
N ASP A 376 -7.13 -11.75 0.84
CA ASP A 376 -7.44 -10.34 1.03
C ASP A 376 -8.83 -10.17 1.64
N THR A 377 -8.88 -9.86 2.94
CA THR A 377 -10.13 -9.80 3.68
C THR A 377 -10.88 -8.48 3.44
N THR A 378 -12.21 -8.55 3.38
CA THR A 378 -13.08 -7.37 3.35
C THR A 378 -12.79 -6.42 4.51
N ARG A 379 -12.44 -6.95 5.70
CA ARG A 379 -12.05 -6.19 6.90
C ARG A 379 -10.79 -5.34 6.68
N ARG A 380 -9.73 -5.94 6.11
CA ARG A 380 -8.48 -5.22 5.81
C ARG A 380 -8.71 -4.10 4.80
N VAL A 381 -9.52 -4.39 3.79
CA VAL A 381 -9.81 -3.45 2.71
C VAL A 381 -10.72 -2.31 3.17
N ALA A 382 -11.68 -2.58 4.05
CA ALA A 382 -12.57 -1.57 4.64
C ALA A 382 -11.92 -0.78 5.80
N PHE A 383 -10.69 -1.13 6.24
CA PHE A 383 -9.99 -0.42 7.31
C PHE A 383 -9.71 1.04 6.91
N ASP A 384 -9.84 1.97 7.88
CA ASP A 384 -9.58 3.40 7.70
C ASP A 384 -10.40 4.05 6.57
N GLY A 385 -11.69 3.74 6.54
CA GLY A 385 -12.64 4.29 5.57
C GLY A 385 -12.70 5.83 5.60
N SER A 386 -12.52 6.44 6.78
CA SER A 386 -12.52 7.88 6.94
C SER A 386 -11.40 8.62 6.18
N SER A 387 -10.29 7.93 5.88
CA SER A 387 -9.22 8.41 5.00
C SER A 387 -9.40 7.93 3.56
N ARG A 388 -9.84 6.67 3.37
CA ARG A 388 -9.89 6.04 2.04
C ARG A 388 -11.02 6.56 1.15
N HIS A 389 -12.22 6.78 1.70
CA HIS A 389 -13.33 7.32 0.91
C HIS A 389 -13.02 8.73 0.37
N PRO A 390 -12.51 9.69 1.19
CA PRO A 390 -12.04 10.98 0.67
C PRO A 390 -10.92 10.88 -0.37
N GLY A 391 -10.02 9.92 -0.23
CA GLY A 391 -8.88 9.76 -1.16
C GLY A 391 -9.23 9.03 -2.45
N PHE A 392 -10.17 8.08 -2.43
CA PHE A 392 -10.38 7.17 -3.55
C PHE A 392 -11.73 7.34 -4.24
N VAL A 393 -12.82 7.65 -3.48
CA VAL A 393 -14.19 7.70 -4.03
C VAL A 393 -14.65 9.14 -4.26
N LEU A 394 -14.50 10.03 -3.27
CA LEU A 394 -15.05 11.38 -3.36
C LEU A 394 -14.44 12.26 -4.47
N PRO A 395 -13.17 12.12 -4.87
CA PRO A 395 -12.65 12.82 -6.05
C PRO A 395 -13.41 12.46 -7.33
N ILE A 396 -13.82 11.19 -7.49
CA ILE A 396 -14.59 10.74 -8.64
C ILE A 396 -16.01 11.34 -8.60
N VAL A 397 -16.62 11.43 -7.39
CA VAL A 397 -17.90 12.11 -7.22
C VAL A 397 -17.81 13.57 -7.67
N ARG A 398 -16.74 14.29 -7.31
CA ARG A 398 -16.52 15.69 -7.72
C ARG A 398 -16.42 15.85 -9.23
N ASP A 399 -15.64 15.00 -9.87
CA ASP A 399 -15.46 15.04 -11.32
C ASP A 399 -16.76 14.70 -12.06
N ALA A 400 -17.54 13.73 -11.55
CA ALA A 400 -18.83 13.37 -12.08
C ALA A 400 -19.83 14.53 -11.98
N LEU A 401 -19.94 15.18 -10.83
CA LEU A 401 -20.82 16.33 -10.64
C LEU A 401 -20.40 17.52 -11.51
N ALA A 402 -19.10 17.81 -11.60
CA ALA A 402 -18.56 18.91 -12.42
C ALA A 402 -18.87 18.72 -13.91
N SER A 403 -18.94 17.48 -14.40
CA SER A 403 -19.26 17.15 -15.80
C SER A 403 -20.73 16.85 -16.05
N GLY A 404 -21.59 16.88 -15.01
CA GLY A 404 -23.00 16.51 -15.11
C GLY A 404 -23.25 15.02 -15.29
N GLY A 405 -22.28 14.18 -14.90
CA GLY A 405 -22.36 12.73 -14.94
C GLY A 405 -23.16 12.11 -13.79
N SER A 406 -23.40 10.80 -13.87
CA SER A 406 -24.07 10.06 -12.80
C SER A 406 -23.20 9.90 -11.56
N VAL A 407 -23.78 10.11 -10.39
CA VAL A 407 -23.17 9.80 -9.08
C VAL A 407 -23.98 8.74 -8.32
N ASN A 408 -24.85 8.00 -9.03
CA ASN A 408 -25.84 7.14 -8.41
C ASN A 408 -25.19 5.92 -7.71
N GLY A 409 -24.27 5.24 -8.39
CA GLY A 409 -23.50 4.11 -7.82
C GLY A 409 -22.47 4.58 -6.80
N LEU A 410 -21.80 5.71 -7.05
CA LEU A 410 -20.88 6.34 -6.11
C LEU A 410 -21.58 6.70 -4.79
N ALA A 411 -22.80 7.25 -4.86
CA ALA A 411 -23.63 7.53 -3.68
C ALA A 411 -24.07 6.25 -2.95
N LEU A 412 -24.25 5.13 -3.67
CA LEU A 412 -24.56 3.84 -3.04
C LEU A 412 -23.33 3.29 -2.30
N ILE A 413 -22.10 3.46 -2.83
CA ILE A 413 -20.87 3.08 -2.11
C ILE A 413 -20.81 3.79 -0.75
N GLU A 414 -21.05 5.11 -0.74
CA GLU A 414 -21.04 5.92 0.49
C GLU A 414 -22.17 5.51 1.46
N ALA A 415 -23.34 5.15 0.94
CA ALA A 415 -24.44 4.66 1.76
C ALA A 415 -24.15 3.29 2.40
N LEU A 416 -23.45 2.41 1.69
CA LEU A 416 -22.99 1.11 2.21
C LEU A 416 -21.93 1.29 3.29
N TRP A 417 -20.98 2.20 3.09
CA TRP A 417 -20.01 2.56 4.13
C TRP A 417 -20.69 3.13 5.38
N ALA A 418 -21.60 4.07 5.22
CA ALA A 418 -22.39 4.61 6.32
C ALA A 418 -23.15 3.51 7.08
N ARG A 419 -23.75 2.56 6.37
CA ARG A 419 -24.46 1.42 6.99
C ARG A 419 -23.50 0.48 7.72
N MET A 420 -22.32 0.19 7.16
CA MET A 420 -21.29 -0.65 7.75
C MET A 420 -20.77 -0.03 9.06
N CYS A 421 -20.56 1.29 9.09
CA CYS A 421 -20.13 2.03 10.28
C CYS A 421 -21.18 2.02 11.41
N ALA A 422 -22.42 1.55 11.18
CA ALA A 422 -23.36 1.31 12.27
C ALA A 422 -22.98 0.12 13.16
N GLY A 423 -21.90 -0.59 12.86
CA GLY A 423 -21.28 -1.60 13.72
C GLY A 423 -21.97 -2.97 13.70
N THR A 424 -22.88 -3.24 12.75
CA THR A 424 -23.57 -4.53 12.65
C THR A 424 -23.77 -4.95 11.20
N ARG A 425 -23.50 -6.23 10.91
CA ARG A 425 -23.89 -6.88 9.64
C ARG A 425 -25.41 -7.06 9.56
N GLU A 426 -25.92 -7.41 8.39
CA GLU A 426 -27.35 -7.62 8.20
C GLU A 426 -27.90 -8.86 8.95
N ASN A 427 -27.04 -9.84 9.24
CA ASN A 427 -27.37 -10.99 10.08
C ASN A 427 -27.36 -10.69 11.60
N GLY A 428 -27.09 -9.44 11.98
CA GLY A 428 -27.03 -8.99 13.38
C GLY A 428 -25.68 -9.19 14.08
N THR A 429 -24.69 -9.81 13.43
CA THR A 429 -23.35 -9.95 14.03
C THR A 429 -22.63 -8.61 14.10
N VAL A 430 -21.82 -8.43 15.15
CA VAL A 430 -21.05 -7.20 15.37
C VAL A 430 -19.95 -7.07 14.32
N ILE A 431 -19.75 -5.85 13.86
CA ILE A 431 -18.57 -5.44 13.09
C ILE A 431 -17.62 -4.77 14.07
N GLU A 432 -16.46 -5.39 14.27
CA GLU A 432 -15.43 -4.84 15.14
C GLU A 432 -14.89 -3.50 14.60
N PRO A 433 -14.39 -2.60 15.47
CA PRO A 433 -13.78 -1.34 15.05
C PRO A 433 -12.71 -1.55 13.97
N ASN A 434 -12.77 -0.73 12.92
CA ASN A 434 -11.81 -0.78 11.81
C ASN A 434 -11.43 0.61 11.26
N ASP A 435 -11.63 1.66 12.04
CA ASP A 435 -11.35 3.04 11.67
C ASP A 435 -10.84 3.80 12.90
N PRO A 436 -9.84 4.68 12.81
CA PRO A 436 -9.39 5.51 13.92
C PRO A 436 -10.50 6.36 14.53
N HIS A 437 -11.52 6.74 13.73
CA HIS A 437 -12.67 7.53 14.16
C HIS A 437 -13.92 6.68 14.42
N TRP A 438 -13.78 5.37 14.64
CA TRP A 438 -14.88 4.40 14.70
C TRP A 438 -16.03 4.82 15.60
N HIS A 439 -15.74 5.27 16.83
CA HIS A 439 -16.80 5.68 17.78
C HIS A 439 -17.69 6.78 17.20
N ARG A 440 -17.08 7.83 16.65
CA ARG A 440 -17.79 8.94 16.02
C ARG A 440 -18.58 8.50 14.79
N LEU A 441 -17.98 7.65 13.95
CA LEU A 441 -18.64 7.11 12.76
C LEU A 441 -19.88 6.31 13.14
N CYS A 442 -19.82 5.46 14.18
CA CYS A 442 -20.96 4.71 14.67
C CYS A 442 -22.10 5.62 15.16
N GLU A 443 -21.79 6.64 15.96
CA GLU A 443 -22.80 7.60 16.45
C GLU A 443 -23.52 8.29 15.28
N VAL A 444 -22.76 8.77 14.30
CA VAL A 444 -23.32 9.45 13.14
C VAL A 444 -24.12 8.48 12.26
N ALA A 445 -23.63 7.24 12.06
CA ALA A 445 -24.31 6.20 11.28
C ALA A 445 -25.67 5.82 11.88
N ILE A 446 -25.74 5.69 13.20
CA ILE A 446 -27.00 5.40 13.89
C ILE A 446 -27.98 6.57 13.74
N ARG A 447 -27.53 7.82 13.87
CA ARG A 447 -28.36 9.02 13.64
C ARG A 447 -28.83 9.09 12.19
N ALA A 448 -27.95 8.74 11.24
CA ALA A 448 -28.24 8.76 9.81
C ALA A 448 -29.31 7.74 9.38
N LYS A 449 -29.62 6.74 10.20
CA LYS A 449 -30.73 5.81 9.96
C LYS A 449 -32.07 6.54 9.79
N SER A 450 -32.35 7.57 10.61
CA SER A 450 -33.56 8.39 10.54
C SER A 450 -33.35 9.72 9.83
N GLN A 451 -32.13 10.21 9.77
CA GLN A 451 -31.73 11.48 9.18
C GLN A 451 -30.49 11.26 8.25
N PRO A 452 -30.69 10.70 7.04
CA PRO A 452 -29.58 10.30 6.17
C PRO A 452 -28.53 11.40 5.94
N ARG A 453 -28.95 12.66 5.80
CA ARG A 453 -28.04 13.79 5.60
C ARG A 453 -27.08 14.03 6.76
N ALA A 454 -27.38 13.55 7.98
CA ALA A 454 -26.47 13.68 9.12
C ALA A 454 -25.09 13.03 8.87
N TRP A 455 -25.01 12.02 8.00
CA TRP A 455 -23.76 11.42 7.59
C TRP A 455 -22.91 12.39 6.75
N LEU A 456 -23.51 13.06 5.80
CA LEU A 456 -22.82 14.01 4.90
C LEU A 456 -22.39 15.29 5.63
N GLU A 457 -22.99 15.61 6.80
CA GLU A 457 -22.62 16.77 7.63
C GLU A 457 -21.21 16.63 8.25
N MET A 458 -20.57 15.47 8.14
CA MET A 458 -19.15 15.30 8.51
C MET A 458 -18.25 16.04 7.51
N ARG A 459 -18.17 17.37 7.66
CA ARG A 459 -17.45 18.26 6.73
C ARG A 459 -15.98 17.94 6.56
N GLN A 460 -15.33 17.36 7.57
CA GLN A 460 -13.94 16.90 7.47
C GLN A 460 -13.76 15.76 6.45
N ILE A 461 -14.84 15.03 6.10
CA ILE A 461 -14.86 13.94 5.12
C ILE A 461 -15.40 14.45 3.79
N TYR A 462 -16.60 15.04 3.80
CA TYR A 462 -17.36 15.36 2.59
C TYR A 462 -17.11 16.79 2.07
N GLY A 463 -16.61 17.71 2.93
CA GLY A 463 -16.41 19.10 2.54
C GLY A 463 -17.70 19.75 2.01
N ASP A 464 -17.60 20.36 0.82
CA ASP A 464 -18.70 21.01 0.08
C ASP A 464 -19.64 20.01 -0.64
N LEU A 465 -19.21 18.76 -0.87
CA LEU A 465 -20.07 17.71 -1.43
C LEU A 465 -21.35 17.48 -0.59
N ALA A 466 -21.30 17.77 0.71
CA ALA A 466 -22.46 17.71 1.59
C ALA A 466 -23.61 18.64 1.15
N ASP A 467 -23.30 19.71 0.41
CA ASP A 467 -24.26 20.71 -0.05
C ASP A 467 -24.79 20.43 -1.45
N ASP A 468 -24.14 19.54 -2.21
CA ASP A 468 -24.60 19.19 -3.55
C ASP A 468 -25.95 18.44 -3.49
N PRO A 469 -27.01 18.98 -4.13
CA PRO A 469 -28.34 18.39 -4.01
C PRO A 469 -28.46 17.04 -4.72
N HIS A 470 -27.75 16.82 -5.83
CA HIS A 470 -27.83 15.57 -6.60
C HIS A 470 -27.19 14.43 -5.82
N PHE A 471 -25.98 14.65 -5.30
CA PHE A 471 -25.26 13.67 -4.49
C PHE A 471 -26.02 13.39 -3.17
N ALA A 472 -26.44 14.43 -2.46
CA ALA A 472 -27.14 14.27 -1.17
C ALA A 472 -28.51 13.58 -1.31
N GLN A 473 -29.22 13.80 -2.41
CA GLN A 473 -30.49 13.11 -2.68
C GLN A 473 -30.26 11.63 -3.02
N ALA A 474 -29.28 11.33 -3.89
CA ALA A 474 -28.93 9.96 -4.25
C ALA A 474 -28.47 9.17 -3.01
N PHE A 475 -27.57 9.72 -2.21
CA PHE A 475 -27.09 9.13 -0.96
C PHE A 475 -28.25 8.85 0.01
N SER A 476 -29.09 9.84 0.26
CA SER A 476 -30.22 9.70 1.21
C SER A 476 -31.21 8.62 0.78
N ARG A 477 -31.49 8.54 -0.51
CA ARG A 477 -32.34 7.48 -1.09
C ARG A 477 -31.75 6.09 -0.87
N TRP A 478 -30.44 5.93 -1.17
CA TRP A 478 -29.77 4.64 -1.02
C TRP A 478 -29.64 4.24 0.44
N LEU A 479 -29.23 5.12 1.33
CA LEU A 479 -29.09 4.80 2.74
C LEU A 479 -30.44 4.39 3.36
N THR A 480 -31.54 5.10 2.99
CA THR A 480 -32.90 4.73 3.41
C THR A 480 -33.29 3.34 2.91
N LEU A 481 -32.98 3.02 1.65
CA LEU A 481 -33.27 1.71 1.07
C LEU A 481 -32.46 0.59 1.76
N VAL A 482 -31.17 0.80 1.98
CA VAL A 482 -30.30 -0.16 2.67
C VAL A 482 -30.79 -0.43 4.09
N TRP A 483 -31.23 0.59 4.83
CA TRP A 483 -31.78 0.39 6.17
C TRP A 483 -33.15 -0.30 6.19
N ARG A 484 -33.99 -0.05 5.21
CA ARG A 484 -35.36 -0.59 5.14
C ARG A 484 -35.40 -2.01 4.59
N ASP A 485 -34.70 -2.26 3.48
CA ASP A 485 -34.85 -3.47 2.65
C ASP A 485 -33.54 -4.29 2.56
N GLY A 486 -32.44 -3.78 3.11
CA GLY A 486 -31.13 -4.41 3.15
C GLY A 486 -30.23 -4.11 1.93
N THR A 487 -28.96 -4.45 2.10
CA THR A 487 -27.89 -4.28 1.08
C THR A 487 -28.25 -5.00 -0.21
N LYS A 488 -28.69 -6.25 -0.11
CA LYS A 488 -29.04 -7.06 -1.29
C LYS A 488 -30.11 -6.38 -2.15
N ALA A 489 -31.15 -5.80 -1.53
CA ALA A 489 -32.20 -5.09 -2.25
C ALA A 489 -31.67 -3.82 -2.94
N ALA A 490 -30.75 -3.09 -2.28
CA ALA A 490 -30.14 -1.90 -2.85
C ALA A 490 -29.26 -2.26 -4.07
N LEU A 491 -28.44 -3.30 -3.97
CA LEU A 491 -27.62 -3.78 -5.09
C LEU A 491 -28.49 -4.24 -6.27
N MET A 492 -29.58 -4.98 -6.01
CA MET A 492 -30.52 -5.41 -7.07
C MET A 492 -31.19 -4.21 -7.73
N ALA A 493 -31.61 -3.21 -6.96
CA ALA A 493 -32.24 -1.99 -7.49
C ALA A 493 -31.25 -1.19 -8.36
N TYR A 494 -29.98 -1.11 -7.99
CA TYR A 494 -28.96 -0.42 -8.76
C TYR A 494 -28.58 -1.19 -10.04
N THR A 495 -28.38 -2.50 -9.93
CA THR A 495 -27.98 -3.33 -11.06
C THR A 495 -29.10 -3.63 -12.06
N GLY A 496 -30.36 -3.36 -11.70
CA GLY A 496 -31.53 -3.70 -12.51
C GLY A 496 -31.88 -5.20 -12.51
N GLN A 497 -31.32 -5.97 -11.55
CA GLN A 497 -31.63 -7.39 -11.42
C GLN A 497 -32.96 -7.54 -10.67
N THR A 498 -33.91 -8.27 -11.26
CA THR A 498 -35.18 -8.62 -10.58
C THR A 498 -34.96 -9.81 -9.65
N ARG A 499 -35.66 -9.85 -8.51
CA ARG A 499 -35.75 -11.07 -7.68
C ARG A 499 -36.23 -12.21 -8.59
N ARG A 500 -35.38 -13.19 -8.88
CA ARG A 500 -35.89 -14.48 -9.34
C ARG A 500 -36.74 -15.02 -8.19
N ALA A 501 -38.03 -15.18 -8.43
CA ALA A 501 -38.90 -15.89 -7.51
C ALA A 501 -38.31 -17.31 -7.36
N SER A 502 -37.84 -17.62 -6.14
CA SER A 502 -37.41 -18.95 -5.72
C SER A 502 -38.63 -19.81 -5.43
#